data_e633f25e410549e8a2113600b0cee01b
#
_entry.id   e633f25e410549e8a2113600b0cee01b
#
_cell.length_a   1.000
_cell.length_b   1.000
_cell.length_c   1.000
_cell.angle_alpha   90.00
_cell.angle_beta   90.00
_cell.angle_gamma   90.00
#
_symmetry.space_group_name_H-M   'P 1'
#
loop_
_entity.id
_entity.type
_entity.pdbx_description
1 polymer ?
#
loop_
_entity_poly.entity_id
_entity_poly.type
_entity_poly.pdbx_seq_one_letter_code
_entity_poly.pdbx_strand_id
1 'polypeptide(L)'
;EVVQEIDAKGKHISPGIIDEHSHIALSSVNEGTQASSAEVEEGSVIYPEDIDIYRQLSGGTTASQLLHGSANPIGGQSALVKLRWGVHADGMKIENAPGFIKFALGENVKQSNWGDRAVTRFPQTRMGVEQVYYDHFYRALEYGKAWDNYNAACKKVKKGLPMPLAPRRDLELETILEIIRKERFISCHSYVQSEINMLMHVADSFNFKINTFTHILEGYKVADK
;
A
#
# COMPACT_ATOMS: atom_id res chain seq x y z
N GLU A 1 -8.62 -29.80 -26.97
CA GLU A 1 -7.34 -29.83 -27.71
C GLU A 1 -6.19 -29.65 -26.73
N VAL A 2 -5.17 -30.50 -26.77
CA VAL A 2 -3.92 -30.33 -26.01
C VAL A 2 -3.06 -29.35 -26.79
N VAL A 3 -2.72 -28.20 -26.17
CA VAL A 3 -1.90 -27.17 -26.81
C VAL A 3 -0.41 -27.47 -26.70
N GLN A 4 0.00 -28.08 -25.60
CA GLN A 4 1.38 -28.47 -25.34
C GLN A 4 1.41 -29.65 -24.35
N GLU A 5 2.27 -30.63 -24.60
CA GLU A 5 2.56 -31.73 -23.69
C GLU A 5 3.99 -31.58 -23.16
N ILE A 6 4.14 -31.67 -21.83
CA ILE A 6 5.43 -31.58 -21.14
C ILE A 6 5.67 -32.89 -20.38
N ASP A 7 6.74 -33.60 -20.73
CA ASP A 7 7.18 -34.79 -20.00
C ASP A 7 7.81 -34.38 -18.64
N ALA A 8 7.06 -34.58 -17.56
CA ALA A 8 7.48 -34.31 -16.20
C ALA A 8 8.00 -35.57 -15.45
N LYS A 9 8.35 -36.63 -16.17
CA LYS A 9 8.81 -37.87 -15.55
C LYS A 9 10.02 -37.63 -14.63
N GLY A 10 9.90 -38.06 -13.37
CA GLY A 10 10.92 -37.87 -12.34
C GLY A 10 11.00 -36.46 -11.76
N LYS A 11 10.05 -35.60 -12.07
CA LYS A 11 9.96 -34.21 -11.53
C LYS A 11 8.70 -34.05 -10.67
N HIS A 12 8.76 -33.10 -9.73
CA HIS A 12 7.61 -32.67 -8.96
C HIS A 12 6.96 -31.45 -9.65
N ILE A 13 5.64 -31.39 -9.59
CA ILE A 13 4.87 -30.25 -10.10
C ILE A 13 4.22 -29.57 -8.89
N SER A 14 4.43 -28.26 -8.76
CA SER A 14 3.81 -27.43 -7.72
C SER A 14 3.19 -26.17 -8.35
N PRO A 15 2.24 -25.51 -7.66
CA PRO A 15 1.84 -24.15 -8.01
C PRO A 15 3.06 -23.22 -7.97
N GLY A 16 3.00 -22.14 -8.74
CA GLY A 16 3.98 -21.05 -8.63
C GLY A 16 3.92 -20.38 -7.27
N ILE A 17 5.07 -19.93 -6.78
CA ILE A 17 5.18 -19.18 -5.52
C ILE A 17 4.62 -17.76 -5.75
N ILE A 18 3.86 -17.26 -4.79
CA ILE A 18 3.41 -15.87 -4.72
C ILE A 18 4.24 -15.17 -3.64
N ASP A 19 5.01 -14.17 -4.05
CA ASP A 19 5.78 -13.34 -3.12
C ASP A 19 4.94 -12.12 -2.72
N GLU A 20 4.52 -12.07 -1.46
CA GLU A 20 3.64 -11.02 -0.94
C GLU A 20 4.39 -9.72 -0.57
N HIS A 21 5.73 -9.69 -0.65
CA HIS A 21 6.54 -8.55 -0.26
C HIS A 21 7.78 -8.41 -1.14
N SER A 22 7.67 -7.67 -2.21
CA SER A 22 8.78 -7.47 -3.15
C SER A 22 8.99 -6.01 -3.52
N HIS A 23 10.24 -5.69 -3.90
CA HIS A 23 10.65 -4.39 -4.41
C HIS A 23 11.37 -4.51 -5.77
N ILE A 24 11.29 -5.68 -6.42
CA ILE A 24 11.83 -5.90 -7.78
C ILE A 24 10.90 -5.31 -8.84
N ALA A 25 11.37 -5.28 -10.07
CA ALA A 25 10.57 -4.81 -11.20
C ALA A 25 10.05 -3.37 -11.05
N LEU A 26 10.75 -2.52 -10.30
CA LEU A 26 10.40 -1.12 -10.07
C LEU A 26 11.58 -0.21 -10.45
N SER A 27 11.30 0.89 -11.14
CA SER A 27 12.32 1.92 -11.42
C SER A 27 12.57 2.83 -10.21
N SER A 28 11.64 2.89 -9.28
CA SER A 28 11.73 3.58 -7.99
C SER A 28 10.94 2.82 -6.94
N VAL A 29 11.35 2.90 -5.68
CA VAL A 29 10.77 2.14 -4.55
C VAL A 29 10.18 3.07 -3.48
N ASN A 30 10.60 4.33 -3.43
CA ASN A 30 10.18 5.25 -2.37
C ASN A 30 9.88 6.64 -2.92
N GLU A 31 8.75 7.18 -2.49
CA GLU A 31 8.47 8.61 -2.49
C GLU A 31 8.44 9.08 -1.03
N GLY A 32 9.61 9.41 -0.49
CA GLY A 32 9.83 9.58 0.95
C GLY A 32 9.88 11.02 1.46
N THR A 33 9.60 12.01 0.62
CA THR A 33 9.72 13.44 0.97
C THR A 33 8.61 13.95 1.87
N GLN A 34 7.47 13.25 1.92
CA GLN A 34 6.30 13.56 2.75
C GLN A 34 6.07 12.48 3.81
N ALA A 35 5.29 12.81 4.85
CA ALA A 35 4.88 11.84 5.88
C ALA A 35 3.87 10.83 5.34
N SER A 36 3.09 11.23 4.37
CA SER A 36 2.18 10.39 3.61
C SER A 36 2.39 10.63 2.12
N SER A 37 2.43 9.56 1.34
CA SER A 37 2.46 9.52 -0.12
C SER A 37 1.42 8.54 -0.65
N ALA A 38 0.23 8.51 -0.03
CA ALA A 38 -0.84 7.57 -0.36
C ALA A 38 -1.35 7.71 -1.81
N GLU A 39 -1.11 8.86 -2.45
CA GLU A 39 -1.50 9.15 -3.83
C GLU A 39 -0.60 8.50 -4.89
N VAL A 40 0.63 8.07 -4.54
CA VAL A 40 1.54 7.46 -5.52
C VAL A 40 1.27 5.96 -5.67
N GLU A 41 1.60 5.41 -6.84
CA GLU A 41 1.36 4.01 -7.18
C GLU A 41 2.62 3.33 -7.71
N GLU A 42 3.00 2.19 -7.14
CA GLU A 42 4.07 1.34 -7.67
C GLU A 42 3.75 0.82 -9.08
N GLY A 43 2.48 0.66 -9.38
CA GLY A 43 2.01 0.26 -10.70
C GLY A 43 2.36 1.23 -11.83
N SER A 44 2.69 2.49 -11.52
CA SER A 44 3.09 3.51 -12.49
C SER A 44 4.57 3.47 -12.83
N VAL A 45 5.38 2.76 -12.05
CA VAL A 45 6.84 2.70 -12.18
C VAL A 45 7.37 1.28 -12.36
N ILE A 46 6.53 0.36 -12.85
CA ILE A 46 6.96 -1.01 -13.17
C ILE A 46 8.05 -0.96 -14.23
N TYR A 47 9.16 -1.64 -13.96
CA TYR A 47 10.30 -1.80 -14.86
C TYR A 47 10.38 -3.25 -15.37
N PRO A 48 9.81 -3.55 -16.54
CA PRO A 48 9.66 -4.93 -17.03
C PRO A 48 10.97 -5.58 -17.52
N GLU A 49 12.04 -4.80 -17.65
CA GLU A 49 13.37 -5.26 -18.05
C GLU A 49 14.28 -5.59 -16.86
N ASP A 50 13.75 -5.50 -15.62
CA ASP A 50 14.51 -5.87 -14.44
C ASP A 50 14.87 -7.35 -14.47
N ILE A 51 16.14 -7.65 -14.48
CA ILE A 51 16.68 -9.02 -14.51
C ILE A 51 16.21 -9.87 -13.34
N ASP A 52 15.79 -9.25 -12.23
CA ASP A 52 15.30 -9.97 -11.08
C ASP A 52 13.94 -10.64 -11.34
N ILE A 53 13.17 -10.17 -12.31
CA ILE A 53 11.98 -10.90 -12.80
C ILE A 53 12.37 -12.29 -13.31
N TYR A 54 13.40 -12.36 -14.16
CA TYR A 54 13.91 -13.63 -14.70
C TYR A 54 14.47 -14.54 -13.61
N ARG A 55 15.23 -13.96 -12.67
CA ARG A 55 15.81 -14.68 -11.54
C ARG A 55 14.76 -15.28 -10.64
N GLN A 56 13.72 -14.53 -10.31
CA GLN A 56 12.60 -15.00 -9.49
C GLN A 56 11.81 -16.11 -10.21
N LEU A 57 11.52 -15.92 -11.50
CA LEU A 57 10.87 -16.97 -12.31
C LEU A 57 11.68 -18.25 -12.33
N SER A 58 13.02 -18.20 -12.41
CA SER A 58 13.88 -19.40 -12.38
C SER A 58 13.82 -20.12 -11.04
N GLY A 59 13.49 -19.43 -9.95
CA GLY A 59 13.25 -19.96 -8.61
C GLY A 59 11.83 -20.45 -8.36
N GLY A 60 10.92 -20.23 -9.33
CA GLY A 60 9.52 -20.67 -9.24
C GLY A 60 8.55 -19.61 -8.70
N THR A 61 8.99 -18.36 -8.45
CA THR A 61 8.11 -17.27 -8.11
C THR A 61 7.41 -16.75 -9.37
N THR A 62 6.09 -16.76 -9.37
CA THR A 62 5.27 -16.45 -10.58
C THR A 62 4.43 -15.20 -10.44
N ALA A 63 4.22 -14.73 -9.22
CA ALA A 63 3.50 -13.50 -8.92
C ALA A 63 4.13 -12.79 -7.73
N SER A 64 4.01 -11.47 -7.69
CA SER A 64 4.53 -10.65 -6.59
C SER A 64 3.61 -9.47 -6.29
N GLN A 65 3.58 -9.08 -5.03
CA GLN A 65 3.09 -7.78 -4.60
C GLN A 65 4.27 -6.82 -4.54
N LEU A 66 4.26 -5.83 -5.42
CA LEU A 66 5.27 -4.77 -5.47
C LEU A 66 4.88 -3.67 -4.49
N LEU A 67 5.72 -3.45 -3.50
CA LEU A 67 5.43 -2.56 -2.37
C LEU A 67 6.31 -1.31 -2.42
N HIS A 68 5.71 -0.18 -2.07
CA HIS A 68 6.46 1.00 -1.66
C HIS A 68 7.40 0.64 -0.49
N GLY A 69 8.60 1.19 -0.47
CA GLY A 69 9.54 0.98 0.63
C GLY A 69 9.04 1.60 1.94
N SER A 70 9.76 1.32 3.04
CA SER A 70 9.36 1.76 4.38
C SER A 70 9.92 3.16 4.72
N ALA A 71 9.85 4.11 3.78
CA ALA A 71 10.43 5.45 3.94
C ALA A 71 9.58 6.41 4.78
N ASN A 72 8.26 6.24 4.77
CA ASN A 72 7.28 7.10 5.43
C ASN A 72 6.17 6.27 6.10
N PRO A 73 5.47 6.83 7.12
CA PRO A 73 4.42 6.11 7.82
C PRO A 73 3.32 5.61 6.90
N ILE A 74 2.83 6.46 6.00
CA ILE A 74 1.87 6.11 4.96
C ILE A 74 2.61 6.22 3.64
N GLY A 75 2.92 5.08 3.03
CA GLY A 75 3.61 4.97 1.75
C GLY A 75 2.65 4.89 0.58
N GLY A 76 3.17 4.48 -0.59
CA GLY A 76 2.40 4.38 -1.82
C GLY A 76 1.53 3.13 -1.94
N GLN A 77 0.68 3.15 -2.94
CA GLN A 77 -0.19 2.05 -3.33
C GLN A 77 0.64 0.95 -4.00
N SER A 78 0.37 -0.29 -3.64
CA SER A 78 1.08 -1.46 -4.17
C SER A 78 0.53 -1.88 -5.54
N ALA A 79 1.34 -2.62 -6.31
CA ALA A 79 0.91 -3.29 -7.51
C ALA A 79 0.99 -4.80 -7.34
N LEU A 80 -0.03 -5.52 -7.82
CA LEU A 80 -0.04 -6.98 -7.91
C LEU A 80 0.29 -7.38 -9.35
N VAL A 81 1.35 -8.17 -9.51
CA VAL A 81 1.87 -8.53 -10.82
C VAL A 81 2.05 -10.04 -10.98
N LYS A 82 1.89 -10.52 -12.21
CA LYS A 82 2.45 -11.81 -12.65
C LYS A 82 3.85 -11.53 -13.19
N LEU A 83 4.82 -12.27 -12.68
CA LEU A 83 6.17 -12.17 -13.20
C LEU A 83 6.21 -12.77 -14.62
N ARG A 84 6.36 -11.91 -15.63
CA ARG A 84 6.36 -12.29 -17.04
C ARG A 84 7.52 -11.63 -17.74
N TRP A 85 8.56 -12.40 -18.01
CA TRP A 85 9.70 -11.88 -18.77
C TRP A 85 9.34 -11.58 -20.21
N GLY A 86 9.76 -10.42 -20.69
CA GLY A 86 9.59 -10.02 -22.10
C GLY A 86 8.23 -9.41 -22.45
N VAL A 87 7.41 -9.07 -21.47
CA VAL A 87 6.18 -8.29 -21.69
C VAL A 87 6.34 -6.84 -21.21
N HIS A 88 5.49 -5.94 -21.66
CA HIS A 88 5.45 -4.55 -21.19
C HIS A 88 4.78 -4.45 -19.81
N ALA A 89 4.96 -3.32 -19.12
CA ALA A 89 4.53 -3.11 -17.73
C ALA A 89 3.05 -3.46 -17.48
N ASP A 90 2.13 -2.99 -18.34
CA ASP A 90 0.69 -3.28 -18.17
C ASP A 90 0.37 -4.77 -18.36
N GLY A 91 1.14 -5.49 -19.17
CA GLY A 91 0.98 -6.92 -19.36
C GLY A 91 1.39 -7.76 -18.15
N MET A 92 2.10 -7.16 -17.17
CA MET A 92 2.45 -7.79 -15.91
C MET A 92 1.35 -7.64 -14.86
N LYS A 93 0.57 -6.55 -14.89
CA LYS A 93 -0.45 -6.27 -13.86
C LYS A 93 -1.52 -7.37 -13.82
N ILE A 94 -1.97 -7.69 -12.63
CA ILE A 94 -3.13 -8.58 -12.43
C ILE A 94 -4.39 -7.73 -12.52
N GLU A 95 -5.20 -7.99 -13.54
CA GLU A 95 -6.46 -7.27 -13.75
C GLU A 95 -7.44 -7.50 -12.59
N ASN A 96 -8.13 -6.43 -12.19
CA ASN A 96 -9.12 -6.45 -11.10
C ASN A 96 -8.56 -6.96 -9.76
N ALA A 97 -7.25 -6.86 -9.55
CA ALA A 97 -6.66 -7.17 -8.27
C ALA A 97 -7.15 -6.20 -7.19
N PRO A 98 -7.32 -6.65 -5.94
CA PRO A 98 -7.66 -5.75 -4.84
C PRO A 98 -6.54 -4.72 -4.62
N GLY A 99 -6.92 -3.50 -4.25
CA GLY A 99 -5.98 -2.43 -3.93
C GLY A 99 -5.25 -2.67 -2.60
N PHE A 100 -3.94 -2.47 -2.60
CA PHE A 100 -3.12 -2.49 -1.38
C PHE A 100 -2.37 -1.17 -1.22
N ILE A 101 -1.95 -0.89 0.00
CA ILE A 101 -1.10 0.26 0.35
C ILE A 101 -0.05 -0.16 1.36
N LYS A 102 1.13 0.43 1.27
CA LYS A 102 2.21 0.22 2.22
C LYS A 102 2.12 1.21 3.38
N PHE A 103 2.05 0.67 4.60
CA PHE A 103 2.29 1.40 5.83
C PHE A 103 3.63 0.98 6.42
N ALA A 104 4.20 1.82 7.27
CA ALA A 104 5.43 1.48 7.96
C ALA A 104 5.52 2.10 9.36
N LEU A 105 6.12 1.34 10.25
CA LEU A 105 6.48 1.68 11.61
C LEU A 105 8.01 1.57 11.77
N GLY A 106 8.50 1.70 12.98
CA GLY A 106 9.90 1.45 13.31
C GLY A 106 10.83 2.62 13.06
N GLU A 107 12.10 2.29 12.93
CA GLU A 107 13.17 3.26 12.76
C GLU A 107 13.15 3.91 11.37
N ASN A 108 12.67 3.17 10.36
CA ASN A 108 12.76 3.56 8.96
C ASN A 108 11.99 4.85 8.64
N VAL A 109 10.85 5.08 9.27
CA VAL A 109 9.94 6.20 8.97
C VAL A 109 10.29 7.48 9.72
N LYS A 110 11.15 7.39 10.72
CA LYS A 110 11.66 8.54 11.49
C LYS A 110 12.85 9.15 10.77
N GLN A 111 12.76 10.39 10.35
CA GLN A 111 13.88 11.02 9.67
C GLN A 111 15.10 11.26 10.55
N SER A 112 14.96 11.25 11.87
CA SER A 112 16.09 11.30 12.79
C SER A 112 17.13 10.19 12.59
N ASN A 113 16.74 9.08 11.92
CA ASN A 113 17.65 7.97 11.61
C ASN A 113 18.35 8.08 10.26
N TRP A 114 17.99 9.07 9.43
CA TRP A 114 18.52 9.21 8.07
C TRP A 114 19.79 10.06 8.01
N GLY A 115 20.31 10.46 9.19
CA GLY A 115 21.47 11.35 9.34
C GLY A 115 21.09 12.83 9.39
N ASP A 116 22.03 13.65 9.85
CA ASP A 116 21.79 15.06 10.18
C ASP A 116 21.26 15.92 9.02
N ARG A 117 21.58 15.54 7.79
CA ARG A 117 21.15 16.27 6.59
C ARG A 117 19.74 15.89 6.12
N ALA A 118 19.18 14.82 6.65
CA ALA A 118 17.88 14.30 6.24
C ALA A 118 16.73 14.72 7.18
N VAL A 119 17.01 15.54 8.21
CA VAL A 119 16.02 16.03 9.16
C VAL A 119 15.22 17.19 8.55
N THR A 120 14.44 16.89 7.53
CA THR A 120 13.76 17.89 6.69
C THR A 120 12.23 17.83 6.80
N ARG A 121 11.67 16.76 7.35
CA ARG A 121 10.22 16.59 7.51
C ARG A 121 9.82 15.91 8.82
N PHE A 122 8.55 16.05 9.18
CA PHE A 122 7.86 15.22 10.17
C PHE A 122 7.54 13.81 9.59
N PRO A 123 7.57 12.72 10.39
CA PRO A 123 7.89 12.65 11.82
C PRO A 123 9.39 12.45 12.11
N GLN A 124 9.82 12.89 13.30
CA GLN A 124 11.18 12.66 13.79
C GLN A 124 11.25 11.53 14.83
N THR A 125 10.15 11.21 15.49
CA THR A 125 10.05 10.21 16.57
C THR A 125 8.83 9.32 16.39
N ARG A 126 8.73 8.24 17.20
CA ARG A 126 7.56 7.36 17.25
C ARG A 126 6.27 8.09 17.63
N MET A 127 6.36 9.11 18.49
CA MET A 127 5.21 9.96 18.82
C MET A 127 4.65 10.66 17.58
N GLY A 128 5.56 11.16 16.73
CA GLY A 128 5.16 11.78 15.47
C GLY A 128 4.55 10.78 14.47
N VAL A 129 5.03 9.54 14.44
CA VAL A 129 4.48 8.49 13.57
C VAL A 129 3.01 8.23 13.90
N GLU A 130 2.65 8.11 15.17
CA GLU A 130 1.26 7.96 15.61
C GLU A 130 0.39 9.12 15.15
N GLN A 131 0.88 10.36 15.31
CA GLN A 131 0.13 11.56 14.91
C GLN A 131 -0.08 11.66 13.40
N VAL A 132 0.85 11.18 12.58
CA VAL A 132 0.66 11.09 11.12
C VAL A 132 -0.58 10.25 10.81
N TYR A 133 -0.72 9.08 11.44
CA TYR A 133 -1.89 8.22 11.20
C TYR A 133 -3.18 8.92 11.63
N TYR A 134 -3.26 9.41 12.86
CA TYR A 134 -4.47 10.08 13.34
C TYR A 134 -4.88 11.28 12.47
N ASP A 135 -3.94 12.15 12.12
CA ASP A 135 -4.22 13.33 11.30
C ASP A 135 -4.81 12.94 9.94
N HIS A 136 -4.16 12.01 9.24
CA HIS A 136 -4.60 11.63 7.89
C HIS A 136 -5.93 10.90 7.90
N PHE A 137 -6.19 10.04 8.88
CA PHE A 137 -7.48 9.37 8.99
C PHE A 137 -8.61 10.32 9.37
N TYR A 138 -8.38 11.30 10.25
CA TYR A 138 -9.36 12.35 10.53
C TYR A 138 -9.65 13.20 9.28
N ARG A 139 -8.62 13.63 8.58
CA ARG A 139 -8.78 14.38 7.32
C ARG A 139 -9.57 13.58 6.28
N ALA A 140 -9.29 12.29 6.13
CA ALA A 140 -10.02 11.43 5.21
C ALA A 140 -11.50 11.27 5.58
N LEU A 141 -11.84 11.16 6.87
CA LEU A 141 -13.23 11.14 7.34
C LEU A 141 -13.96 12.44 6.98
N GLU A 142 -13.34 13.61 7.22
CA GLU A 142 -13.97 14.90 6.89
C GLU A 142 -14.12 15.07 5.37
N TYR A 143 -13.13 14.61 4.60
CA TYR A 143 -13.20 14.58 3.15
C TYR A 143 -14.36 13.70 2.66
N GLY A 144 -14.51 12.50 3.21
CA GLY A 144 -15.63 11.60 2.90
C GLY A 144 -16.98 12.24 3.20
N LYS A 145 -17.15 12.86 4.38
CA LYS A 145 -18.38 13.59 4.75
C LYS A 145 -18.71 14.73 3.79
N ALA A 146 -17.68 15.47 3.33
CA ALA A 146 -17.88 16.55 2.37
C ALA A 146 -18.44 16.03 1.05
N TRP A 147 -17.91 14.92 0.53
CA TRP A 147 -18.42 14.28 -0.67
C TRP A 147 -19.82 13.69 -0.49
N ASP A 148 -20.09 13.07 0.66
CA ASP A 148 -21.43 12.52 0.96
C ASP A 148 -22.47 13.63 1.03
N ASN A 149 -22.15 14.74 1.66
CA ASN A 149 -23.04 15.93 1.72
C ASN A 149 -23.29 16.53 0.33
N TYR A 150 -22.23 16.66 -0.48
CA TYR A 150 -22.34 17.10 -1.86
C TYR A 150 -23.28 16.19 -2.68
N ASN A 151 -23.04 14.88 -2.63
CA ASN A 151 -23.86 13.90 -3.33
C ASN A 151 -25.32 13.92 -2.88
N ALA A 152 -25.56 14.07 -1.57
CA ALA A 152 -26.92 14.20 -1.02
C ALA A 152 -27.60 15.51 -1.47
N ALA A 153 -26.85 16.61 -1.53
CA ALA A 153 -27.35 17.89 -2.03
C ALA A 153 -27.69 17.82 -3.52
N CYS A 154 -26.83 17.21 -4.35
CA CYS A 154 -27.08 17.02 -5.78
C CYS A 154 -28.39 16.26 -6.06
N LYS A 155 -28.70 15.23 -5.29
CA LYS A 155 -29.95 14.46 -5.41
C LYS A 155 -31.21 15.28 -5.15
N LYS A 156 -31.10 16.41 -4.42
CA LYS A 156 -32.22 17.29 -4.06
C LYS A 156 -32.41 18.49 -5.00
N VAL A 157 -31.51 18.69 -5.96
CA VAL A 157 -31.57 19.82 -6.90
C VAL A 157 -32.77 19.65 -7.82
N LYS A 158 -33.64 20.66 -7.85
CA LYS A 158 -34.77 20.71 -8.79
C LYS A 158 -34.30 21.10 -10.18
N LYS A 159 -34.99 20.60 -11.21
CA LYS A 159 -34.69 20.94 -12.61
C LYS A 159 -34.62 22.46 -12.82
N GLY A 160 -33.53 22.95 -13.39
CA GLY A 160 -33.30 24.36 -13.68
C GLY A 160 -32.60 25.15 -12.57
N LEU A 161 -32.28 24.53 -11.42
CA LEU A 161 -31.46 25.17 -10.39
C LEU A 161 -29.96 24.79 -10.57
N PRO A 162 -29.03 25.67 -10.14
CA PRO A 162 -27.60 25.37 -10.21
C PRO A 162 -27.22 24.20 -9.30
N MET A 163 -26.25 23.41 -9.75
CA MET A 163 -25.69 22.34 -8.95
C MET A 163 -24.84 22.91 -7.81
N PRO A 164 -24.81 22.23 -6.63
CA PRO A 164 -23.87 22.57 -5.57
C PRO A 164 -22.40 22.56 -6.08
N LEU A 165 -21.53 23.31 -5.42
CA LEU A 165 -20.10 23.27 -5.71
C LEU A 165 -19.53 21.94 -5.17
N ALA A 166 -18.85 21.19 -6.05
CA ALA A 166 -18.19 19.94 -5.67
C ALA A 166 -16.97 20.20 -4.77
N PRO A 167 -16.70 19.36 -3.76
CA PRO A 167 -15.43 19.38 -3.05
C PRO A 167 -14.27 19.23 -4.04
N ARG A 168 -13.10 19.82 -3.72
CA ARG A 168 -11.89 19.56 -4.49
C ARG A 168 -11.47 18.09 -4.30
N ARG A 169 -11.06 17.42 -5.37
CA ARG A 169 -10.45 16.10 -5.28
C ARG A 169 -9.09 16.18 -4.60
N ASP A 170 -8.85 15.22 -3.72
CA ASP A 170 -7.61 15.02 -3.01
C ASP A 170 -7.26 13.53 -3.09
N LEU A 171 -6.27 13.19 -3.93
CA LEU A 171 -5.93 11.79 -4.25
C LEU A 171 -5.36 11.05 -3.04
N GLU A 172 -4.65 11.75 -2.16
CA GLU A 172 -4.15 11.19 -0.91
C GLU A 172 -5.32 10.76 0.00
N LEU A 173 -6.27 11.67 0.22
CA LEU A 173 -7.42 11.43 1.10
C LEU A 173 -8.42 10.43 0.49
N GLU A 174 -8.54 10.37 -0.84
CA GLU A 174 -9.33 9.35 -1.53
C GLU A 174 -8.80 7.95 -1.18
N THR A 175 -7.50 7.73 -1.31
CA THR A 175 -6.85 6.46 -1.01
C THR A 175 -7.00 6.05 0.46
N ILE A 176 -6.86 6.99 1.39
CA ILE A 176 -7.05 6.71 2.82
C ILE A 176 -8.52 6.45 3.15
N LEU A 177 -9.44 7.13 2.48
CA LEU A 177 -10.88 6.89 2.63
C LEU A 177 -11.28 5.48 2.18
N GLU A 178 -10.65 4.93 1.14
CA GLU A 178 -10.86 3.54 0.72
C GLU A 178 -10.48 2.54 1.82
N ILE A 179 -9.45 2.83 2.64
CA ILE A 179 -9.10 2.01 3.80
C ILE A 179 -10.24 2.00 4.82
N ILE A 180 -10.76 3.18 5.17
CA ILE A 180 -11.89 3.32 6.11
C ILE A 180 -13.13 2.58 5.59
N ARG A 181 -13.34 2.61 4.28
CA ARG A 181 -14.44 1.91 3.60
C ARG A 181 -14.21 0.41 3.41
N LYS A 182 -13.02 -0.09 3.80
CA LYS A 182 -12.62 -1.50 3.67
C LYS A 182 -12.50 -1.98 2.21
N GLU A 183 -12.18 -1.05 1.33
CA GLU A 183 -11.98 -1.26 -0.11
C GLU A 183 -10.49 -1.45 -0.46
N ARG A 184 -9.58 -1.00 0.43
CA ARG A 184 -8.14 -1.10 0.28
C ARG A 184 -7.51 -1.81 1.48
N PHE A 185 -6.56 -2.69 1.20
CA PHE A 185 -5.84 -3.51 2.18
C PHE A 185 -4.49 -2.90 2.55
N ILE A 186 -4.02 -3.17 3.77
CA ILE A 186 -2.78 -2.60 4.30
C ILE A 186 -1.74 -3.72 4.49
N SER A 187 -0.53 -3.50 3.95
CA SER A 187 0.70 -4.21 4.33
C SER A 187 1.58 -3.27 5.13
N CYS A 188 1.88 -3.62 6.39
CA CYS A 188 2.59 -2.74 7.32
C CYS A 188 3.93 -3.30 7.76
N HIS A 189 5.02 -2.61 7.44
CA HIS A 189 6.35 -2.86 8.00
C HIS A 189 6.35 -2.59 9.51
N SER A 190 6.86 -3.52 10.32
CA SER A 190 6.78 -3.42 11.77
C SER A 190 7.87 -4.22 12.48
N TYR A 191 8.33 -3.74 13.64
CA TYR A 191 9.30 -4.43 14.48
C TYR A 191 8.84 -4.54 15.94
N VAL A 192 8.56 -3.42 16.59
CA VAL A 192 8.40 -3.28 18.03
C VAL A 192 6.94 -3.40 18.43
N GLN A 193 6.66 -4.17 19.50
CA GLN A 193 5.31 -4.45 19.97
C GLN A 193 4.47 -3.20 20.29
N SER A 194 5.09 -2.17 20.88
CA SER A 194 4.37 -0.94 21.24
C SER A 194 3.85 -0.19 20.02
N GLU A 195 4.61 -0.19 18.93
CA GLU A 195 4.21 0.43 17.67
C GLU A 195 3.12 -0.38 16.97
N ILE A 196 3.23 -1.72 16.98
CA ILE A 196 2.20 -2.62 16.45
C ILE A 196 0.90 -2.40 17.21
N ASN A 197 0.94 -2.39 18.54
CA ASN A 197 -0.22 -2.13 19.37
C ASN A 197 -0.81 -0.74 19.14
N MET A 198 0.03 0.28 18.98
CA MET A 198 -0.41 1.64 18.67
C MET A 198 -1.21 1.67 17.36
N LEU A 199 -0.69 1.05 16.29
CA LEU A 199 -1.39 1.05 15.00
C LEU A 199 -2.70 0.24 15.06
N MET A 200 -2.76 -0.83 15.86
CA MET A 200 -4.04 -1.53 16.11
C MET A 200 -5.06 -0.61 16.80
N HIS A 201 -4.66 0.23 17.76
CA HIS A 201 -5.56 1.21 18.37
C HIS A 201 -6.03 2.29 17.39
N VAL A 202 -5.17 2.72 16.47
CA VAL A 202 -5.59 3.60 15.36
C VAL A 202 -6.66 2.88 14.51
N ALA A 203 -6.41 1.63 14.14
CA ALA A 203 -7.35 0.84 13.35
C ALA A 203 -8.72 0.69 14.04
N ASP A 204 -8.72 0.44 15.35
CA ASP A 204 -9.95 0.38 16.15
C ASP A 204 -10.68 1.73 16.17
N SER A 205 -9.94 2.83 16.31
CA SER A 205 -10.50 4.19 16.37
C SER A 205 -11.24 4.59 15.11
N PHE A 206 -10.82 4.10 13.96
CA PHE A 206 -11.39 4.40 12.64
C PHE A 206 -12.12 3.21 12.00
N ASN A 207 -12.25 2.08 12.72
CA ASN A 207 -12.96 0.88 12.29
C ASN A 207 -12.44 0.29 10.96
N PHE A 208 -11.12 0.24 10.79
CA PHE A 208 -10.49 -0.51 9.70
C PHE A 208 -9.64 -1.68 10.24
N LYS A 209 -9.00 -2.44 9.38
CA LYS A 209 -8.12 -3.56 9.74
C LYS A 209 -6.75 -3.40 9.10
N ILE A 210 -5.72 -3.78 9.85
CA ILE A 210 -4.41 -4.06 9.28
C ILE A 210 -4.44 -5.50 8.76
N ASN A 211 -4.21 -5.68 7.47
CA ASN A 211 -4.32 -7.01 6.84
C ASN A 211 -3.06 -7.84 7.08
N THR A 212 -1.89 -7.19 7.00
CA THR A 212 -0.60 -7.86 7.15
C THR A 212 0.37 -6.96 7.90
N PHE A 213 0.98 -7.48 8.96
CA PHE A 213 2.20 -6.93 9.53
C PHE A 213 3.39 -7.75 9.01
N THR A 214 4.35 -7.08 8.37
CA THR A 214 5.56 -7.73 7.85
C THR A 214 6.74 -7.52 8.79
N HIS A 215 7.74 -8.43 8.73
CA HIS A 215 8.90 -8.53 9.63
C HIS A 215 8.51 -8.86 11.07
N ILE A 216 7.62 -8.12 11.66
CA ILE A 216 6.88 -8.35 12.92
C ILE A 216 7.70 -8.99 14.06
N LEU A 217 8.92 -8.49 14.30
CA LEU A 217 9.90 -9.12 15.19
C LEU A 217 9.38 -9.36 16.62
N GLU A 218 8.58 -8.44 17.15
CA GLU A 218 7.98 -8.54 18.49
C GLU A 218 6.47 -8.84 18.47
N GLY A 219 5.91 -9.22 17.34
CA GLY A 219 4.47 -9.48 17.21
C GLY A 219 3.95 -10.56 18.12
N TYR A 220 4.79 -11.55 18.44
CA TYR A 220 4.44 -12.61 19.41
C TYR A 220 4.05 -12.09 20.80
N LYS A 221 4.50 -10.88 21.18
CA LYS A 221 4.15 -10.25 22.46
C LYS A 221 2.75 -9.64 22.50
N VAL A 222 2.13 -9.48 21.35
CA VAL A 222 0.79 -8.88 21.15
C VAL A 222 -0.13 -9.77 20.31
N ALA A 223 0.22 -11.06 20.19
CA ALA A 223 -0.51 -12.01 19.35
C ALA A 223 -1.94 -12.29 19.82
N ASP A 224 -2.24 -12.05 21.10
CA ASP A 224 -3.56 -12.24 21.69
C ASP A 224 -4.52 -11.05 21.42
N LYS A 225 -4.03 -9.99 20.77
CA LYS A 225 -4.80 -8.79 20.44
C LYS A 225 -5.18 -8.76 18.97
#